data_52bfa14b2a67dd9d53e44c1ff2d5cbe6
#
_entry.id   52bfa14b2a67dd9d53e44c1ff2d5cbe6
#
_cell.length_a   1.000
_cell.length_b   1.000
_cell.length_c   1.000
_cell.angle_alpha   90.00
_cell.angle_beta   90.00
_cell.angle_gamma   90.00
#
_symmetry.space_group_name_H-M   'P 1'
#
loop_
_entity.id
_entity.type
_entity.pdbx_description
1 polymer ?
#
loop_
_entity_poly.entity_id
_entity_poly.type
_entity_poly.pdbx_seq_one_letter_code
_entity_poly.pdbx_strand_id
1 'polypeptide(L)'
;FIREDIEKRYNAGEINARERAILITSLLYAMDKIANTCGHYDAYIKGATFEKHLELTLPLASNENNQNNQCYNEDANKLVERIEADLVYIDPPYNSRQYCDAYHLLENVARWEKPAVTGVALKMDRSKLKSDYCTSSAAKAFEDLVSKIKAKYILLSYNNMAEKGNGRSNAKISDDDIMRILSRKGKVKVFAEKYKAFSAGKSDIKDNEERLFLCECYDYQQKELIQSPLNYTGGKYKLLPQILPHFPKDIDYFVDLFCGGGNVGINVPCNKVLFNDNNSIIRYMFGTFKNMDKEETFRLIDSIIKEYGLSDSDKFGYEYYGCNSADGLSKYNTDGHLRLREDFNKMQNKDYGYYITLYVLIVYSFNNQIRFNRRGEFNLPAGKRDFNRKMREKLSAFIDRLKSGDYTFESNDFREISDEDWNDKTFVYVDPPYLITCATYNEQDGWNEELEKELLNYLDKLNDRGIRFALSNVLQSKGKENKLLLDWVNRNIGKYRVIYLDYTYSNSNYHTKDRTSKTDEVLIVNY
;
A
#
# COMPACT_ATOMS: atom_id res chain seq x y z
N PHE A 1 14.34 -49.30 3.78
CA PHE A 1 14.90 -49.89 2.56
C PHE A 1 14.65 -49.02 1.32
N ILE A 2 13.40 -48.84 0.86
CA ILE A 2 13.09 -48.07 -0.38
C ILE A 2 13.66 -46.64 -0.31
N ARG A 3 13.45 -45.93 0.78
CA ARG A 3 13.93 -44.57 0.94
C ARG A 3 15.47 -44.47 0.89
N GLU A 4 16.16 -45.46 1.45
CA GLU A 4 17.62 -45.55 1.37
C GLU A 4 18.12 -45.88 -0.03
N ASP A 5 17.41 -46.75 -0.76
CA ASP A 5 17.75 -47.08 -2.14
C ASP A 5 17.65 -45.84 -3.05
N ILE A 6 16.61 -45.05 -2.87
CA ILE A 6 16.46 -43.75 -3.59
C ILE A 6 17.69 -42.85 -3.34
N GLU A 7 18.15 -42.72 -2.07
CA GLU A 7 19.32 -41.91 -1.77
C GLU A 7 20.62 -42.48 -2.36
N LYS A 8 20.79 -43.79 -2.30
CA LYS A 8 21.96 -44.43 -2.92
C LYS A 8 22.03 -44.17 -4.41
N ARG A 9 20.93 -44.33 -5.15
CA ARG A 9 20.83 -44.07 -6.58
C ARG A 9 21.11 -42.59 -6.91
N TYR A 10 20.56 -41.68 -6.10
CA TYR A 10 20.79 -40.25 -6.27
C TYR A 10 22.27 -39.88 -6.06
N ASN A 11 22.87 -40.39 -4.98
CA ASN A 11 24.29 -40.14 -4.69
C ASN A 11 25.24 -40.81 -5.68
N ALA A 12 24.82 -41.92 -6.30
CA ALA A 12 25.54 -42.61 -7.38
C ALA A 12 25.38 -41.90 -8.75
N GLY A 13 24.52 -40.87 -8.86
CA GLY A 13 24.23 -40.19 -10.11
C GLY A 13 23.34 -40.99 -11.08
N GLU A 14 22.72 -42.09 -10.61
CA GLU A 14 21.80 -42.94 -11.41
C GLU A 14 20.46 -42.25 -11.67
N ILE A 15 20.04 -41.33 -10.77
CA ILE A 15 18.81 -40.52 -10.87
C ILE A 15 19.14 -39.05 -10.57
N ASN A 16 18.43 -38.15 -11.24
CA ASN A 16 18.56 -36.71 -11.01
C ASN A 16 17.66 -36.26 -9.85
N ALA A 17 17.78 -34.96 -9.47
CA ALA A 17 17.01 -34.37 -8.36
C ALA A 17 15.48 -34.47 -8.55
N ARG A 18 15.00 -34.32 -9.80
CA ARG A 18 13.56 -34.41 -10.12
C ARG A 18 13.04 -35.84 -9.99
N GLU A 19 13.80 -36.82 -10.52
CA GLU A 19 13.47 -38.25 -10.38
C GLU A 19 13.47 -38.67 -8.92
N ARG A 20 14.47 -38.23 -8.14
CA ARG A 20 14.49 -38.39 -6.68
C ARG A 20 13.21 -37.88 -6.01
N ALA A 21 12.78 -36.65 -6.33
CA ALA A 21 11.57 -36.05 -5.78
C ALA A 21 10.30 -36.84 -6.16
N ILE A 22 10.18 -37.28 -7.40
CA ILE A 22 9.06 -38.10 -7.88
C ILE A 22 9.00 -39.45 -7.11
N LEU A 23 10.12 -40.13 -6.94
CA LEU A 23 10.19 -41.38 -6.21
C LEU A 23 9.86 -41.24 -4.73
N ILE A 24 10.32 -40.15 -4.08
CA ILE A 24 9.95 -39.82 -2.71
C ILE A 24 8.44 -39.54 -2.60
N THR A 25 7.87 -38.76 -3.51
CA THR A 25 6.43 -38.49 -3.54
C THR A 25 5.61 -39.76 -3.71
N SER A 26 6.03 -40.64 -4.63
CA SER A 26 5.41 -41.99 -4.82
C SER A 26 5.45 -42.83 -3.54
N LEU A 27 6.59 -42.83 -2.83
CA LEU A 27 6.73 -43.51 -1.56
C LEU A 27 5.80 -42.96 -0.48
N LEU A 28 5.71 -41.63 -0.34
CA LEU A 28 4.83 -40.96 0.62
C LEU A 28 3.35 -41.30 0.37
N TYR A 29 2.91 -41.30 -0.88
CA TYR A 29 1.53 -41.69 -1.25
C TYR A 29 1.25 -43.17 -0.95
N ALA A 30 2.21 -44.06 -1.24
CA ALA A 30 2.07 -45.48 -0.93
C ALA A 30 2.04 -45.74 0.58
N MET A 31 2.87 -45.05 1.36
CA MET A 31 2.86 -45.12 2.82
C MET A 31 1.52 -44.67 3.40
N ASP A 32 0.95 -43.55 2.91
CA ASP A 32 -0.32 -43.02 3.40
C ASP A 32 -1.48 -44.01 3.16
N LYS A 33 -1.50 -44.67 1.99
CA LYS A 33 -2.52 -45.70 1.66
C LYS A 33 -2.53 -46.92 2.59
N ILE A 34 -1.36 -47.31 3.11
CA ILE A 34 -1.23 -48.49 3.99
C ILE A 34 -1.11 -48.12 5.46
N ALA A 35 -1.05 -46.81 5.79
CA ALA A 35 -0.84 -46.33 7.14
C ALA A 35 -1.99 -46.77 8.07
N ASN A 36 -1.63 -47.33 9.22
CA ASN A 36 -2.55 -47.66 10.31
C ASN A 36 -2.78 -46.42 11.20
N THR A 37 -3.38 -45.37 10.67
CA THR A 37 -3.57 -44.10 11.36
C THR A 37 -5.04 -43.70 11.38
N CYS A 38 -5.37 -42.72 12.23
CA CYS A 38 -6.70 -42.13 12.33
C CYS A 38 -6.84 -40.84 11.45
N GLY A 39 -6.18 -40.81 10.27
CA GLY A 39 -6.14 -39.66 9.40
C GLY A 39 -5.01 -38.65 9.71
N HIS A 40 -4.12 -38.98 10.66
CA HIS A 40 -2.89 -38.26 10.98
C HIS A 40 -1.88 -39.18 11.65
N TYR A 41 -0.60 -38.83 11.60
CA TYR A 41 0.50 -39.70 12.07
C TYR A 41 0.80 -39.58 13.58
N ASP A 42 0.03 -38.83 14.34
CA ASP A 42 0.20 -38.71 15.81
C ASP A 42 -0.47 -39.85 16.60
N ALA A 43 -1.34 -40.62 15.96
CA ALA A 43 -2.04 -41.77 16.56
C ALA A 43 -2.23 -42.92 15.57
N TYR A 44 -2.28 -44.16 16.08
CA TYR A 44 -2.56 -45.35 15.29
C TYR A 44 -3.75 -46.13 15.87
N ILE A 45 -4.36 -46.98 15.04
CA ILE A 45 -5.50 -47.79 15.43
C ILE A 45 -4.99 -49.08 16.10
N LYS A 46 -5.26 -49.24 17.40
CA LYS A 46 -4.85 -50.43 18.15
C LYS A 46 -5.63 -51.66 17.69
N GLY A 47 -4.91 -52.77 17.51
CA GLY A 47 -5.52 -54.06 17.17
C GLY A 47 -6.01 -54.20 15.73
N ALA A 48 -5.76 -53.24 14.88
CA ALA A 48 -6.05 -53.38 13.45
C ALA A 48 -4.97 -54.21 12.77
N THR A 49 -5.39 -55.24 12.05
CA THR A 49 -4.53 -56.03 11.15
C THR A 49 -4.73 -55.51 9.73
N PHE A 50 -3.64 -55.12 9.09
CA PHE A 50 -3.66 -54.60 7.72
C PHE A 50 -2.87 -55.55 6.81
N GLU A 51 -3.56 -56.19 5.91
CA GLU A 51 -2.97 -56.99 4.82
C GLU A 51 -2.83 -56.16 3.53
N LYS A 52 -2.32 -54.92 3.67
CA LYS A 52 -2.10 -54.07 2.51
C LYS A 52 -0.65 -54.13 2.06
N HIS A 53 -0.45 -54.39 0.77
CA HIS A 53 0.86 -54.30 0.16
C HIS A 53 1.23 -52.89 -0.19
N LEU A 54 2.50 -52.52 0.02
CA LEU A 54 3.04 -51.24 -0.42
C LEU A 54 3.24 -51.27 -1.94
N GLU A 55 2.48 -50.44 -2.64
CA GLU A 55 2.56 -50.31 -4.10
C GLU A 55 2.95 -48.86 -4.45
N LEU A 56 4.08 -48.72 -5.15
CA LEU A 56 4.54 -47.41 -5.63
C LEU A 56 3.84 -47.07 -6.94
N THR A 57 3.12 -45.95 -6.94
CA THR A 57 2.48 -45.39 -8.15
C THR A 57 3.15 -44.07 -8.48
N LEU A 58 3.56 -43.88 -9.72
CA LEU A 58 4.14 -42.59 -10.13
C LEU A 58 3.07 -41.50 -10.09
N PRO A 59 3.35 -40.38 -9.46
CA PRO A 59 2.45 -39.23 -9.51
C PRO A 59 2.39 -38.69 -10.95
N LEU A 60 1.19 -38.22 -11.35
CA LEU A 60 1.03 -37.55 -12.65
C LEU A 60 1.79 -36.22 -12.61
N ALA A 61 2.91 -36.18 -13.31
CA ALA A 61 3.69 -34.93 -13.49
C ALA A 61 3.33 -34.32 -14.83
N SER A 62 2.74 -33.11 -14.81
CA SER A 62 2.53 -32.32 -16.02
C SER A 62 3.78 -31.49 -16.34
N ASN A 63 4.17 -31.47 -17.62
CA ASN A 63 5.25 -30.62 -18.11
C ASN A 63 4.71 -29.30 -18.73
N GLU A 64 3.41 -29.18 -18.93
CA GLU A 64 2.79 -28.10 -19.70
C GLU A 64 2.75 -26.76 -18.95
N ASN A 65 2.65 -26.80 -17.62
CA ASN A 65 2.50 -25.59 -16.79
C ASN A 65 3.72 -25.35 -15.87
N ASN A 66 4.88 -25.91 -16.20
CA ASN A 66 6.00 -26.01 -15.28
C ASN A 66 7.14 -25.02 -15.57
N GLN A 67 6.79 -23.84 -16.08
CA GLN A 67 7.78 -22.83 -16.38
C GLN A 67 7.90 -21.85 -15.20
N ASN A 68 9.08 -21.79 -14.58
CA ASN A 68 9.43 -20.84 -13.52
C ASN A 68 8.65 -20.96 -12.19
N ASN A 69 7.95 -22.06 -11.95
CA ASN A 69 7.33 -22.32 -10.64
C ASN A 69 8.40 -22.47 -9.56
N GLN A 70 8.19 -21.81 -8.42
CA GLN A 70 9.08 -21.88 -7.27
C GLN A 70 8.34 -22.45 -6.06
N CYS A 71 9.04 -23.24 -5.26
CA CYS A 71 8.51 -23.83 -4.04
C CYS A 71 9.44 -23.49 -2.87
N TYR A 72 8.87 -23.01 -1.78
CA TYR A 72 9.60 -22.62 -0.58
C TYR A 72 9.09 -23.44 0.63
N ASN A 73 10.00 -23.81 1.51
CA ASN A 73 9.69 -24.46 2.80
C ASN A 73 10.33 -23.62 3.91
N GLU A 74 9.65 -22.55 4.30
CA GLU A 74 10.11 -21.61 5.31
C GLU A 74 8.92 -20.85 5.94
N ASP A 75 9.20 -20.01 6.92
CA ASP A 75 8.20 -19.18 7.58
C ASP A 75 7.57 -18.19 6.59
N ALA A 76 6.23 -18.22 6.46
CA ALA A 76 5.49 -17.41 5.51
C ALA A 76 5.66 -15.90 5.78
N ASN A 77 5.74 -15.48 7.04
CA ASN A 77 5.92 -14.08 7.43
C ASN A 77 7.29 -13.51 7.02
N LYS A 78 8.29 -14.38 6.86
CA LYS A 78 9.61 -14.02 6.31
C LYS A 78 9.63 -14.08 4.79
N LEU A 79 8.97 -15.08 4.21
CA LEU A 79 8.93 -15.26 2.76
C LEU A 79 8.30 -14.06 2.06
N VAL A 80 7.18 -13.53 2.57
CA VAL A 80 6.45 -12.41 1.94
C VAL A 80 7.23 -11.10 1.88
N GLU A 81 8.31 -10.94 2.63
CA GLU A 81 9.16 -9.74 2.58
C GLU A 81 9.92 -9.61 1.24
N ARG A 82 10.19 -10.74 0.56
CA ARG A 82 11.03 -10.82 -0.63
C ARG A 82 10.32 -11.31 -1.89
N ILE A 83 9.03 -11.62 -1.80
CA ILE A 83 8.22 -11.99 -2.96
C ILE A 83 7.18 -10.91 -3.25
N GLU A 84 6.77 -10.85 -4.52
CA GLU A 84 5.70 -10.01 -5.01
C GLU A 84 4.83 -10.81 -5.97
N ALA A 85 3.52 -10.65 -5.92
CA ALA A 85 2.57 -11.41 -6.74
C ALA A 85 1.34 -10.57 -7.09
N ASP A 86 0.63 -10.93 -8.16
CA ASP A 86 -0.68 -10.33 -8.46
C ASP A 86 -1.73 -10.76 -7.44
N LEU A 87 -1.71 -12.04 -7.05
CA LEU A 87 -2.62 -12.62 -6.06
C LEU A 87 -1.85 -13.47 -5.06
N VAL A 88 -2.08 -13.22 -3.77
CA VAL A 88 -1.61 -14.08 -2.67
C VAL A 88 -2.80 -14.81 -2.07
N TYR A 89 -2.81 -16.14 -2.20
CA TYR A 89 -3.76 -16.99 -1.52
C TYR A 89 -3.21 -17.44 -0.15
N ILE A 90 -4.00 -17.26 0.90
CA ILE A 90 -3.63 -17.57 2.28
C ILE A 90 -4.63 -18.60 2.82
N ASP A 91 -4.12 -19.76 3.24
CA ASP A 91 -4.87 -20.82 3.88
C ASP A 91 -4.12 -21.27 5.15
N PRO A 92 -4.19 -20.49 6.24
CA PRO A 92 -3.43 -20.77 7.44
C PRO A 92 -4.13 -21.85 8.28
N PRO A 93 -3.41 -22.53 9.19
CA PRO A 93 -4.05 -23.37 10.19
C PRO A 93 -5.04 -22.53 11.03
N TYR A 94 -6.30 -22.95 11.13
CA TYR A 94 -7.31 -22.14 11.86
C TYR A 94 -7.54 -22.56 13.31
N ASN A 95 -7.09 -23.77 13.72
CA ASN A 95 -7.32 -24.28 15.08
C ASN A 95 -6.01 -24.64 15.80
N SER A 96 -6.11 -25.16 17.01
CA SER A 96 -4.93 -25.50 17.83
C SER A 96 -4.15 -26.74 17.37
N ARG A 97 -4.56 -27.41 16.28
CA ARG A 97 -3.86 -28.61 15.77
C ARG A 97 -2.66 -28.18 14.95
N GLN A 98 -1.48 -28.52 15.48
CA GLN A 98 -0.21 -28.23 14.82
C GLN A 98 0.04 -29.26 13.70
N TYR A 99 0.36 -28.80 12.49
CA TYR A 99 0.72 -29.70 11.39
C TYR A 99 1.97 -30.53 11.67
N CYS A 100 2.93 -29.96 12.41
CA CYS A 100 4.09 -30.72 12.86
C CYS A 100 3.73 -31.90 13.80
N ASP A 101 2.59 -31.85 14.48
CA ASP A 101 2.10 -32.98 15.26
C ASP A 101 1.44 -34.03 14.36
N ALA A 102 0.73 -33.61 13.31
CA ALA A 102 -0.01 -34.53 12.43
C ALA A 102 0.86 -35.21 11.39
N TYR A 103 1.87 -34.53 10.83
CA TYR A 103 2.58 -34.96 9.61
C TYR A 103 4.11 -35.07 9.76
N HIS A 104 4.66 -34.97 10.98
CA HIS A 104 6.11 -35.04 11.23
C HIS A 104 6.79 -36.27 10.67
N LEU A 105 6.10 -37.43 10.64
CA LEU A 105 6.66 -38.67 10.11
C LEU A 105 6.90 -38.56 8.60
N LEU A 106 5.93 -38.03 7.85
CA LEU A 106 6.08 -37.84 6.40
C LEU A 106 7.20 -36.86 6.08
N GLU A 107 7.33 -35.79 6.86
CA GLU A 107 8.42 -34.79 6.71
C GLU A 107 9.79 -35.42 6.97
N ASN A 108 9.91 -36.25 8.03
CA ASN A 108 11.16 -36.97 8.32
C ASN A 108 11.54 -37.97 7.22
N VAL A 109 10.55 -38.62 6.61
CA VAL A 109 10.80 -39.52 5.47
C VAL A 109 11.21 -38.71 4.22
N ALA A 110 10.54 -37.60 3.96
CA ALA A 110 10.88 -36.72 2.84
C ALA A 110 12.31 -36.17 2.94
N ARG A 111 12.69 -35.64 4.10
CA ARG A 111 14.03 -35.11 4.37
C ARG A 111 15.07 -36.19 4.62
N TRP A 112 14.64 -37.42 4.93
CA TRP A 112 15.46 -38.50 5.37
C TRP A 112 16.20 -38.21 6.68
N GLU A 113 15.54 -37.46 7.56
CA GLU A 113 16.03 -37.16 8.90
C GLU A 113 15.65 -38.31 9.85
N LYS A 114 16.57 -38.68 10.74
CA LYS A 114 16.36 -39.69 11.78
C LYS A 114 16.53 -39.02 13.14
N PRO A 115 15.57 -38.17 13.56
CA PRO A 115 15.70 -37.42 14.81
C PRO A 115 15.68 -38.32 16.04
N ALA A 116 16.29 -37.88 17.13
CA ALA A 116 16.17 -38.54 18.42
C ALA A 116 14.69 -38.55 18.87
N VAL A 117 14.23 -39.66 19.36
CA VAL A 117 12.84 -39.85 19.83
C VAL A 117 12.84 -40.17 21.32
N THR A 118 11.78 -39.74 22.03
CA THR A 118 11.64 -39.91 23.48
C THR A 118 10.25 -40.43 23.86
N GLY A 119 10.13 -40.92 25.07
CA GLY A 119 8.90 -41.41 25.66
C GLY A 119 8.37 -42.72 25.04
N VAL A 120 7.29 -43.24 25.60
CA VAL A 120 6.66 -44.53 25.19
C VAL A 120 6.14 -44.46 23.75
N ALA A 121 5.76 -43.31 23.26
CA ALA A 121 5.23 -43.07 21.92
C ALA A 121 6.31 -42.77 20.88
N LEU A 122 7.60 -42.83 21.26
CA LEU A 122 8.75 -42.58 20.38
C LEU A 122 8.59 -41.31 19.53
N LYS A 123 8.27 -40.18 20.18
CA LYS A 123 8.06 -38.89 19.50
C LYS A 123 9.33 -38.05 19.49
N MET A 124 9.58 -37.38 18.38
CA MET A 124 10.64 -36.38 18.26
C MET A 124 10.25 -35.07 18.96
N ASP A 125 11.23 -34.26 19.32
CA ASP A 125 10.99 -32.87 19.75
C ASP A 125 10.54 -32.00 18.55
N ARG A 126 9.36 -31.40 18.68
CA ARG A 126 8.72 -30.56 17.65
C ARG A 126 8.53 -29.11 18.10
N SER A 127 9.14 -28.72 19.22
CA SER A 127 8.97 -27.39 19.83
C SER A 127 9.28 -26.26 18.84
N LYS A 128 10.31 -26.43 18.01
CA LYS A 128 10.76 -25.46 17.00
C LYS A 128 9.92 -25.44 15.71
N LEU A 129 9.02 -26.41 15.53
CA LEU A 129 8.20 -26.56 14.33
C LEU A 129 6.76 -26.08 14.52
N LYS A 130 6.45 -25.52 15.69
CA LYS A 130 5.11 -25.05 16.00
C LYS A 130 4.80 -23.74 15.30
N SER A 131 3.59 -23.66 14.72
CA SER A 131 3.07 -22.46 14.07
C SER A 131 2.36 -21.55 15.08
N ASP A 132 2.63 -20.27 15.02
CA ASP A 132 1.93 -19.25 15.80
C ASP A 132 0.44 -19.13 15.41
N TYR A 133 0.08 -19.50 14.19
CA TYR A 133 -1.31 -19.53 13.71
C TYR A 133 -2.19 -20.54 14.47
N CYS A 134 -1.61 -21.52 15.15
CA CYS A 134 -2.32 -22.47 16.00
C CYS A 134 -2.42 -22.03 17.48
N THR A 135 -1.96 -20.84 17.82
CA THR A 135 -1.89 -20.34 19.21
C THR A 135 -2.75 -19.08 19.42
N SER A 136 -2.73 -18.51 20.61
CA SER A 136 -3.34 -17.20 20.89
C SER A 136 -2.66 -16.03 20.16
N SER A 137 -1.47 -16.24 19.58
CA SER A 137 -0.75 -15.24 18.79
C SER A 137 -1.19 -15.18 17.33
N ALA A 138 -2.15 -16.01 16.90
CA ALA A 138 -2.55 -16.13 15.49
C ALA A 138 -2.97 -14.81 14.84
N ALA A 139 -3.78 -14.00 15.52
CA ALA A 139 -4.20 -12.69 15.00
C ALA A 139 -3.01 -11.74 14.77
N LYS A 140 -2.03 -11.76 15.68
CA LYS A 140 -0.80 -10.95 15.55
C LYS A 140 0.10 -11.44 14.43
N ALA A 141 0.27 -12.76 14.28
CA ALA A 141 1.03 -13.36 13.17
C ALA A 141 0.37 -13.05 11.82
N PHE A 142 -0.95 -13.09 11.75
CA PHE A 142 -1.71 -12.72 10.55
C PHE A 142 -1.60 -11.23 10.22
N GLU A 143 -1.68 -10.33 11.21
CA GLU A 143 -1.49 -8.89 11.02
C GLU A 143 -0.09 -8.58 10.49
N ASP A 144 0.95 -9.22 11.02
CA ASP A 144 2.32 -9.09 10.54
C ASP A 144 2.46 -9.59 9.09
N LEU A 145 1.91 -10.77 8.76
CA LEU A 145 1.90 -11.32 7.40
C LEU A 145 1.25 -10.35 6.41
N VAL A 146 0.00 -9.94 6.67
CA VAL A 146 -0.78 -9.09 5.77
C VAL A 146 -0.11 -7.74 5.56
N SER A 147 0.50 -7.17 6.60
CA SER A 147 1.20 -5.88 6.51
C SER A 147 2.39 -5.91 5.53
N LYS A 148 3.07 -7.07 5.42
CA LYS A 148 4.27 -7.26 4.58
C LYS A 148 3.97 -7.71 3.16
N ILE A 149 2.80 -8.27 2.88
CA ILE A 149 2.41 -8.73 1.54
C ILE A 149 2.48 -7.60 0.53
N LYS A 150 3.10 -7.89 -0.62
CA LYS A 150 3.14 -7.04 -1.81
C LYS A 150 2.34 -7.71 -2.92
N ALA A 151 1.04 -7.43 -2.98
CA ALA A 151 0.15 -8.03 -3.98
C ALA A 151 -1.01 -7.10 -4.32
N LYS A 152 -1.60 -7.30 -5.51
CA LYS A 152 -2.83 -6.63 -5.95
C LYS A 152 -4.04 -7.14 -5.18
N TYR A 153 -4.07 -8.46 -4.99
CA TYR A 153 -5.15 -9.13 -4.28
C TYR A 153 -4.61 -10.06 -3.20
N ILE A 154 -5.30 -10.10 -2.08
CA ILE A 154 -5.14 -11.15 -1.07
C ILE A 154 -6.45 -11.92 -1.02
N LEU A 155 -6.38 -13.23 -1.12
CA LEU A 155 -7.51 -14.14 -0.97
C LEU A 155 -7.26 -15.02 0.26
N LEU A 156 -7.96 -14.78 1.34
CA LEU A 156 -7.88 -15.58 2.57
C LEU A 156 -9.03 -16.58 2.60
N SER A 157 -8.71 -17.87 2.80
CA SER A 157 -9.67 -18.90 3.18
C SER A 157 -9.68 -19.06 4.69
N TYR A 158 -10.86 -18.91 5.31
CA TYR A 158 -11.00 -19.05 6.76
C TYR A 158 -12.44 -19.39 7.15
N ASN A 159 -12.63 -20.35 8.08
CA ASN A 159 -13.95 -20.76 8.52
C ASN A 159 -14.55 -19.81 9.59
N ASN A 160 -15.85 -20.01 9.91
CA ASN A 160 -16.56 -19.21 10.91
C ASN A 160 -16.60 -19.86 12.31
N MET A 161 -15.60 -20.66 12.65
CA MET A 161 -15.59 -21.51 13.86
C MET A 161 -14.95 -20.85 15.10
N ALA A 162 -14.75 -19.52 15.13
CA ALA A 162 -14.06 -18.86 16.24
C ALA A 162 -14.74 -19.10 17.60
N GLU A 163 -16.07 -19.17 17.64
CA GLU A 163 -16.86 -19.29 18.87
C GLU A 163 -17.81 -20.51 18.90
N LYS A 164 -17.82 -21.32 17.84
CA LYS A 164 -18.84 -22.39 17.65
C LYS A 164 -18.40 -23.78 18.15
N GLY A 165 -17.14 -23.98 18.44
CA GLY A 165 -16.58 -25.27 18.83
C GLY A 165 -16.08 -25.29 20.29
N ASN A 166 -15.17 -26.20 20.58
CA ASN A 166 -14.42 -26.25 21.83
C ASN A 166 -13.04 -25.62 21.68
N GLY A 167 -12.31 -25.40 22.76
CA GLY A 167 -11.02 -24.72 22.74
C GLY A 167 -9.94 -25.34 21.83
N ARG A 168 -10.14 -26.58 21.33
CA ARG A 168 -9.25 -27.25 20.36
C ARG A 168 -9.71 -27.08 18.91
N SER A 169 -11.02 -26.99 18.69
CA SER A 169 -11.62 -26.88 17.34
C SER A 169 -11.93 -25.46 16.92
N ASN A 170 -11.97 -24.51 17.88
CA ASN A 170 -12.24 -23.11 17.57
C ASN A 170 -11.15 -22.52 16.71
N ALA A 171 -11.57 -21.71 15.74
CA ALA A 171 -10.68 -20.87 14.98
C ALA A 171 -9.95 -19.86 15.89
N LYS A 172 -8.70 -19.57 15.59
CA LYS A 172 -7.82 -18.76 16.46
C LYS A 172 -7.87 -17.28 16.17
N ILE A 173 -8.37 -16.88 15.00
CA ILE A 173 -8.54 -15.49 14.60
C ILE A 173 -10.04 -15.22 14.53
N SER A 174 -10.50 -14.18 15.20
CA SER A 174 -11.90 -13.75 15.17
C SER A 174 -12.26 -13.10 13.84
N ASP A 175 -13.56 -13.06 13.52
CA ASP A 175 -14.06 -12.38 12.32
C ASP A 175 -13.72 -10.89 12.34
N ASP A 176 -13.85 -10.26 13.50
CA ASP A 176 -13.53 -8.85 13.70
C ASP A 176 -12.05 -8.56 13.46
N ASP A 177 -11.15 -9.45 13.91
CA ASP A 177 -9.73 -9.32 13.65
C ASP A 177 -9.40 -9.49 12.17
N ILE A 178 -9.98 -10.50 11.49
CA ILE A 178 -9.79 -10.69 10.06
C ILE A 178 -10.22 -9.44 9.28
N MET A 179 -11.42 -8.95 9.55
CA MET A 179 -11.95 -7.75 8.87
C MET A 179 -11.13 -6.51 9.19
N ARG A 180 -10.75 -6.30 10.45
CA ARG A 180 -9.90 -5.19 10.88
C ARG A 180 -8.55 -5.19 10.17
N ILE A 181 -7.88 -6.35 10.12
CA ILE A 181 -6.55 -6.51 9.52
C ILE A 181 -6.61 -6.31 8.01
N LEU A 182 -7.52 -6.99 7.32
CA LEU A 182 -7.64 -6.91 5.86
C LEU A 182 -8.14 -5.53 5.39
N SER A 183 -9.06 -4.89 6.13
CA SER A 183 -9.58 -3.56 5.76
C SER A 183 -8.52 -2.46 5.86
N ARG A 184 -7.50 -2.63 6.70
CA ARG A 184 -6.33 -1.74 6.72
C ARG A 184 -5.44 -1.90 5.48
N LYS A 185 -5.45 -3.09 4.88
CA LYS A 185 -4.64 -3.41 3.70
C LYS A 185 -5.35 -3.07 2.39
N GLY A 186 -6.68 -3.20 2.34
CA GLY A 186 -7.44 -3.00 1.12
C GLY A 186 -8.95 -3.05 1.30
N LYS A 187 -9.69 -2.99 0.19
CA LYS A 187 -11.13 -3.16 0.13
C LYS A 187 -11.49 -4.64 0.21
N VAL A 188 -12.30 -5.02 1.19
CA VAL A 188 -12.63 -6.42 1.46
C VAL A 188 -14.02 -6.78 0.95
N LYS A 189 -14.11 -7.93 0.25
CA LYS A 189 -15.36 -8.61 -0.08
C LYS A 189 -15.34 -10.00 0.53
N VAL A 190 -16.45 -10.43 1.14
CA VAL A 190 -16.57 -11.74 1.77
C VAL A 190 -17.53 -12.61 0.98
N PHE A 191 -17.10 -13.82 0.65
CA PHE A 191 -17.91 -14.87 0.05
C PHE A 191 -18.03 -16.00 1.07
N ALA A 192 -19.21 -16.50 1.30
CA ALA A 192 -19.48 -17.57 2.26
C ALA A 192 -20.28 -18.69 1.62
N GLU A 193 -19.89 -19.94 1.90
CA GLU A 193 -20.62 -21.12 1.47
C GLU A 193 -20.82 -22.08 2.64
N LYS A 194 -22.02 -22.66 2.76
CA LYS A 194 -22.34 -23.61 3.82
C LYS A 194 -21.58 -24.91 3.62
N TYR A 195 -20.86 -25.32 4.64
CA TYR A 195 -20.04 -26.52 4.63
C TYR A 195 -20.37 -27.46 5.79
N LYS A 196 -20.47 -28.77 5.51
CA LYS A 196 -20.61 -29.76 6.59
C LYS A 196 -19.28 -29.90 7.33
N ALA A 197 -19.28 -29.55 8.62
CA ALA A 197 -18.10 -29.78 9.45
C ALA A 197 -17.68 -31.26 9.39
N PHE A 198 -16.38 -31.50 9.11
CA PHE A 198 -15.85 -32.84 9.21
C PHE A 198 -15.88 -33.30 10.67
N SER A 199 -16.75 -34.28 10.98
CA SER A 199 -16.85 -34.86 12.31
C SER A 199 -16.61 -36.37 12.23
N ALA A 200 -15.54 -36.81 12.86
CA ALA A 200 -15.31 -38.23 13.17
C ALA A 200 -16.21 -38.74 14.32
N GLY A 201 -17.22 -38.00 14.73
CA GLY A 201 -18.13 -38.25 15.84
C GLY A 201 -19.34 -37.29 15.84
N LYS A 202 -20.29 -37.50 16.76
CA LYS A 202 -21.49 -36.68 16.92
C LYS A 202 -21.14 -35.21 17.22
N SER A 203 -21.05 -34.35 16.21
CA SER A 203 -21.01 -32.92 16.41
C SER A 203 -22.26 -32.28 15.81
N ASP A 204 -23.06 -31.63 16.66
CA ASP A 204 -24.27 -30.86 16.29
C ASP A 204 -23.93 -29.41 15.91
N ILE A 205 -22.75 -29.15 15.31
CA ILE A 205 -22.39 -27.79 14.90
C ILE A 205 -23.26 -27.41 13.69
N LYS A 206 -24.19 -26.52 13.92
CA LYS A 206 -25.06 -25.92 12.90
C LYS A 206 -24.40 -24.68 12.32
N ASP A 207 -24.68 -24.39 11.03
CA ASP A 207 -24.24 -23.18 10.32
C ASP A 207 -22.72 -22.99 10.24
N ASN A 208 -22.00 -24.10 9.96
CA ASN A 208 -20.60 -24.02 9.59
C ASN A 208 -20.45 -23.49 8.16
N GLU A 209 -19.58 -22.52 7.97
CA GLU A 209 -19.32 -21.88 6.68
C GLU A 209 -17.82 -21.83 6.42
N GLU A 210 -17.43 -22.18 5.22
CA GLU A 210 -16.15 -21.79 4.65
C GLU A 210 -16.29 -20.45 3.97
N ARG A 211 -15.33 -19.57 4.20
CA ARG A 211 -15.39 -18.20 3.69
C ARG A 211 -14.12 -17.83 2.97
N LEU A 212 -14.29 -17.07 1.90
CA LEU A 212 -13.22 -16.44 1.16
C LEU A 212 -13.30 -14.93 1.36
N PHE A 213 -12.24 -14.34 1.87
CA PHE A 213 -12.08 -12.90 2.03
C PHE A 213 -11.17 -12.40 0.92
N LEU A 214 -11.74 -11.70 -0.07
CA LEU A 214 -10.99 -11.06 -1.13
C LEU A 214 -10.68 -9.62 -0.73
N CYS A 215 -9.40 -9.32 -0.54
CA CYS A 215 -8.89 -7.98 -0.27
C CYS A 215 -8.20 -7.41 -1.52
N GLU A 216 -8.69 -6.30 -2.02
CA GLU A 216 -8.06 -5.51 -3.08
C GLU A 216 -7.13 -4.47 -2.44
N CYS A 217 -5.81 -4.70 -2.54
CA CYS A 217 -4.83 -3.98 -1.73
C CYS A 217 -4.62 -2.54 -2.20
N TYR A 218 -4.71 -1.57 -1.28
CA TYR A 218 -4.48 -0.15 -1.55
C TYR A 218 -3.04 0.14 -2.03
N ASP A 219 -2.05 -0.50 -1.42
CA ASP A 219 -0.64 -0.27 -1.77
C ASP A 219 -0.31 -0.69 -3.21
N TYR A 220 -1.02 -1.69 -3.74
CA TYR A 220 -0.83 -2.12 -5.13
C TYR A 220 -1.52 -1.17 -6.11
N GLN A 221 -2.71 -0.66 -5.75
CA GLN A 221 -3.39 0.38 -6.53
C GLN A 221 -2.53 1.65 -6.60
N GLN A 222 -1.78 1.99 -5.53
CA GLN A 222 -0.84 3.10 -5.56
C GLN A 222 0.29 2.95 -6.58
N LYS A 223 0.69 1.73 -6.94
CA LYS A 223 1.71 1.54 -7.99
C LYS A 223 1.25 1.95 -9.38
N GLU A 224 -0.05 1.87 -9.65
CA GLU A 224 -0.67 2.31 -10.91
C GLU A 224 -0.94 3.82 -10.93
N LEU A 225 -0.87 4.48 -9.76
CA LEU A 225 -1.12 5.90 -9.61
C LEU A 225 0.14 6.74 -9.88
N ILE A 226 -0.06 7.86 -10.54
CA ILE A 226 1.01 8.82 -10.83
C ILE A 226 1.20 9.70 -9.60
N GLN A 227 2.41 9.68 -9.04
CA GLN A 227 2.78 10.56 -7.95
C GLN A 227 3.32 11.88 -8.50
N SER A 228 2.82 13.00 -7.97
CA SER A 228 3.36 14.33 -8.30
C SER A 228 4.87 14.41 -8.05
N PRO A 229 5.61 15.09 -8.94
CA PRO A 229 7.02 15.39 -8.72
C PRO A 229 7.23 16.50 -7.66
N LEU A 230 6.15 17.20 -7.26
CA LEU A 230 6.18 18.22 -6.22
C LEU A 230 5.80 17.62 -4.87
N ASN A 231 6.58 17.91 -3.85
CA ASN A 231 6.27 17.53 -2.47
C ASN A 231 5.44 18.63 -1.80
N TYR A 232 4.16 18.74 -2.17
CA TYR A 232 3.26 19.75 -1.63
C TYR A 232 2.69 19.30 -0.29
N THR A 233 2.64 20.24 0.69
CA THR A 233 2.11 19.95 2.03
C THR A 233 0.64 19.55 1.95
N GLY A 234 0.23 18.51 2.66
CA GLY A 234 -1.14 18.00 2.61
C GLY A 234 -1.45 17.08 1.41
N GLY A 235 -0.45 16.76 0.59
CA GLY A 235 -0.65 15.96 -0.64
C GLY A 235 -1.36 14.62 -0.40
N LYS A 236 -2.41 14.34 -1.18
CA LYS A 236 -3.35 13.23 -1.02
C LYS A 236 -2.91 11.91 -1.65
N TYR A 237 -1.69 11.80 -2.17
CA TYR A 237 -1.24 10.60 -2.89
C TYR A 237 -1.49 9.29 -2.13
N LYS A 238 -1.20 9.25 -0.83
CA LYS A 238 -1.42 8.06 0.00
C LYS A 238 -2.89 7.75 0.27
N LEU A 239 -3.77 8.74 0.15
CA LEU A 239 -5.20 8.60 0.35
C LEU A 239 -5.97 8.32 -0.94
N LEU A 240 -5.34 8.45 -2.12
CA LEU A 240 -6.00 8.23 -3.41
C LEU A 240 -6.72 6.87 -3.51
N PRO A 241 -6.16 5.74 -3.03
CA PRO A 241 -6.86 4.46 -3.06
C PRO A 241 -8.17 4.45 -2.26
N GLN A 242 -8.30 5.32 -1.26
CA GLN A 242 -9.53 5.47 -0.49
C GLN A 242 -10.46 6.54 -1.07
N ILE A 243 -9.92 7.59 -1.69
CA ILE A 243 -10.68 8.72 -2.23
C ILE A 243 -11.28 8.37 -3.59
N LEU A 244 -10.47 7.91 -4.55
CA LEU A 244 -10.89 7.69 -5.94
C LEU A 244 -12.08 6.70 -6.11
N PRO A 245 -12.21 5.62 -5.32
CA PRO A 245 -13.36 4.73 -5.41
C PRO A 245 -14.72 5.38 -5.10
N HIS A 246 -14.70 6.53 -4.44
CA HIS A 246 -15.91 7.30 -4.13
C HIS A 246 -16.29 8.31 -5.20
N PHE A 247 -15.41 8.56 -6.18
CA PHE A 247 -15.72 9.51 -7.25
C PHE A 247 -16.76 8.95 -8.21
N PRO A 248 -17.64 9.79 -8.78
CA PRO A 248 -18.56 9.39 -9.84
C PRO A 248 -17.81 8.79 -11.04
N LYS A 249 -18.45 7.87 -11.76
CA LYS A 249 -17.84 7.24 -12.93
C LYS A 249 -18.11 7.98 -14.23
N ASP A 250 -19.10 8.85 -14.23
CA ASP A 250 -19.65 9.59 -15.39
C ASP A 250 -19.23 11.07 -15.35
N ILE A 251 -17.94 11.34 -15.14
CA ILE A 251 -17.37 12.68 -15.09
C ILE A 251 -16.91 13.07 -16.49
N ASP A 252 -17.47 14.16 -17.04
CA ASP A 252 -17.02 14.75 -18.29
C ASP A 252 -15.98 15.85 -18.06
N TYR A 253 -16.09 16.58 -16.94
CA TYR A 253 -15.18 17.65 -16.56
C TYR A 253 -14.82 17.56 -15.07
N PHE A 254 -13.53 17.47 -14.77
CA PHE A 254 -13.03 17.42 -13.39
C PHE A 254 -12.33 18.73 -13.03
N VAL A 255 -12.66 19.27 -11.88
CA VAL A 255 -12.05 20.48 -11.33
C VAL A 255 -11.34 20.14 -10.03
N ASP A 256 -10.01 20.23 -10.02
CA ASP A 256 -9.16 20.16 -8.81
C ASP A 256 -8.99 21.57 -8.28
N LEU A 257 -9.91 22.00 -7.38
CA LEU A 257 -10.11 23.40 -7.02
C LEU A 257 -8.95 23.98 -6.18
N PHE A 258 -8.29 23.15 -5.38
CA PHE A 258 -7.09 23.47 -4.59
C PHE A 258 -6.04 22.40 -4.89
N CYS A 259 -5.54 22.39 -6.13
CA CYS A 259 -4.82 21.24 -6.66
C CYS A 259 -3.46 20.97 -5.98
N GLY A 260 -2.82 21.99 -5.41
CA GLY A 260 -1.49 21.90 -4.81
C GLY A 260 -0.51 21.17 -5.72
N GLY A 261 -0.03 20.00 -5.28
CA GLY A 261 0.86 19.15 -6.09
C GLY A 261 0.16 18.40 -7.23
N GLY A 262 -1.15 18.49 -7.42
CA GLY A 262 -1.90 17.85 -8.52
C GLY A 262 -2.06 16.34 -8.41
N ASN A 263 -1.89 15.76 -7.21
CA ASN A 263 -1.97 14.30 -7.04
C ASN A 263 -3.36 13.73 -7.33
N VAL A 264 -4.43 14.47 -7.08
CA VAL A 264 -5.80 14.00 -7.31
C VAL A 264 -6.15 14.11 -8.78
N GLY A 265 -6.10 15.31 -9.35
CA GLY A 265 -6.51 15.56 -10.73
C GLY A 265 -5.73 14.76 -11.78
N ILE A 266 -4.43 14.47 -11.54
CA ILE A 266 -3.61 13.65 -12.46
C ILE A 266 -4.04 12.18 -12.52
N ASN A 267 -4.77 11.70 -11.50
CA ASN A 267 -5.16 10.29 -11.33
C ASN A 267 -6.66 10.03 -11.56
N VAL A 268 -7.45 11.07 -11.81
CA VAL A 268 -8.87 10.89 -12.10
C VAL A 268 -9.04 10.35 -13.52
N PRO A 269 -9.89 9.33 -13.75
CA PRO A 269 -10.19 8.83 -15.08
C PRO A 269 -11.17 9.77 -15.83
N CYS A 270 -10.73 11.01 -16.08
CA CYS A 270 -11.46 12.04 -16.80
C CYS A 270 -10.54 12.64 -17.87
N ASN A 271 -11.08 12.91 -19.05
CA ASN A 271 -10.29 13.43 -20.15
C ASN A 271 -10.04 14.93 -20.05
N LYS A 272 -10.94 15.69 -19.43
CA LYS A 272 -10.85 17.14 -19.28
C LYS A 272 -10.71 17.50 -17.80
N VAL A 273 -9.56 18.04 -17.43
CA VAL A 273 -9.21 18.36 -16.03
C VAL A 273 -8.72 19.80 -15.92
N LEU A 274 -9.32 20.56 -15.01
CA LEU A 274 -8.81 21.85 -14.59
C LEU A 274 -8.04 21.67 -13.25
N PHE A 275 -6.78 22.06 -13.24
CA PHE A 275 -6.02 22.27 -12.03
C PHE A 275 -6.07 23.76 -11.66
N ASN A 276 -6.64 24.10 -10.52
CA ASN A 276 -6.64 25.44 -9.98
C ASN A 276 -5.93 25.48 -8.62
N ASP A 277 -5.10 26.46 -8.42
CA ASP A 277 -4.46 26.79 -7.13
C ASP A 277 -4.15 28.28 -7.10
N ASN A 278 -4.40 28.98 -6.00
CA ASN A 278 -4.09 30.40 -5.90
C ASN A 278 -2.58 30.71 -6.01
N ASN A 279 -1.73 29.69 -5.86
CA ASN A 279 -0.29 29.80 -6.11
C ASN A 279 0.02 29.71 -7.60
N SER A 280 0.23 30.84 -8.25
CA SER A 280 0.52 30.94 -9.68
C SER A 280 1.76 30.13 -10.13
N ILE A 281 2.68 29.80 -9.24
CA ILE A 281 3.86 28.99 -9.53
C ILE A 281 3.44 27.59 -9.97
N ILE A 282 2.41 27.00 -9.36
CA ILE A 282 1.87 25.68 -9.71
C ILE A 282 1.35 25.70 -11.15
N ARG A 283 0.52 26.68 -11.49
CA ARG A 283 -0.01 26.87 -12.86
C ARG A 283 1.11 26.89 -13.90
N TYR A 284 2.11 27.74 -13.70
CA TYR A 284 3.17 27.92 -14.69
C TYR A 284 4.13 26.71 -14.74
N MET A 285 4.39 26.06 -13.60
CA MET A 285 5.24 24.88 -13.55
C MET A 285 4.57 23.69 -14.26
N PHE A 286 3.28 23.44 -14.03
CA PHE A 286 2.53 22.41 -14.74
C PHE A 286 2.39 22.73 -16.23
N GLY A 287 2.16 24.00 -16.58
CA GLY A 287 2.20 24.47 -17.97
C GLY A 287 3.54 24.20 -18.65
N THR A 288 4.65 24.44 -17.94
CA THR A 288 6.00 24.12 -18.42
C THR A 288 6.18 22.62 -18.66
N PHE A 289 5.79 21.78 -17.71
CA PHE A 289 5.87 20.32 -17.83
C PHE A 289 5.00 19.78 -18.98
N LYS A 290 3.84 20.39 -19.25
CA LYS A 290 2.97 19.99 -20.36
C LYS A 290 3.53 20.39 -21.72
N ASN A 291 4.04 21.62 -21.85
CA ASN A 291 4.33 22.24 -23.13
C ASN A 291 5.78 22.04 -23.60
N MET A 292 6.75 21.94 -22.67
CA MET A 292 8.14 21.71 -23.00
C MET A 292 8.37 20.27 -23.47
N ASP A 293 9.31 20.04 -24.40
CA ASP A 293 9.72 18.70 -24.76
C ASP A 293 10.30 17.96 -23.55
N LYS A 294 9.95 16.67 -23.41
CA LYS A 294 10.32 15.86 -22.25
C LYS A 294 11.82 15.65 -22.16
N GLU A 295 12.45 15.30 -23.29
CA GLU A 295 13.90 15.07 -23.36
C GLU A 295 14.68 16.35 -23.11
N GLU A 296 14.16 17.48 -23.61
CA GLU A 296 14.71 18.80 -23.37
C GLU A 296 14.59 19.20 -21.90
N THR A 297 13.45 18.91 -21.27
CA THR A 297 13.25 19.11 -19.83
C THR A 297 14.33 18.40 -19.01
N PHE A 298 14.57 17.12 -19.27
CA PHE A 298 15.59 16.37 -18.55
C PHE A 298 17.02 16.83 -18.86
N ARG A 299 17.31 17.17 -20.12
CA ARG A 299 18.64 17.73 -20.49
C ARG A 299 18.93 19.04 -19.76
N LEU A 300 17.92 19.91 -19.63
CA LEU A 300 18.08 21.17 -18.90
C LEU A 300 18.29 20.93 -17.41
N ILE A 301 17.52 20.02 -16.79
CA ILE A 301 17.72 19.61 -15.39
C ILE A 301 19.14 19.11 -15.16
N ASP A 302 19.60 18.18 -16.00
CA ASP A 302 20.95 17.58 -15.90
C ASP A 302 22.07 18.63 -16.12
N SER A 303 21.83 19.59 -17.00
CA SER A 303 22.76 20.72 -17.23
C SER A 303 22.89 21.59 -15.98
N ILE A 304 21.76 21.97 -15.35
CA ILE A 304 21.75 22.77 -14.12
C ILE A 304 22.46 22.03 -12.98
N ILE A 305 22.16 20.75 -12.79
CA ILE A 305 22.80 19.90 -11.76
C ILE A 305 24.32 19.91 -11.95
N LYS A 306 24.78 19.76 -13.17
CA LYS A 306 26.21 19.73 -13.52
C LYS A 306 26.86 21.12 -13.33
N GLU A 307 26.23 22.19 -13.80
CA GLU A 307 26.75 23.56 -13.76
C GLU A 307 26.98 24.04 -12.32
N TYR A 308 26.03 23.75 -11.44
CA TYR A 308 26.11 24.16 -10.04
C TYR A 308 26.82 23.13 -9.13
N GLY A 309 27.29 22.02 -9.70
CA GLY A 309 27.97 20.97 -8.94
C GLY A 309 27.11 20.32 -7.87
N LEU A 310 25.79 20.19 -8.14
CA LEU A 310 24.85 19.53 -7.26
C LEU A 310 25.04 17.99 -7.31
N SER A 311 24.62 17.30 -6.24
CA SER A 311 24.75 15.85 -6.17
C SER A 311 23.83 15.14 -7.18
N ASP A 312 24.29 13.97 -7.64
CA ASP A 312 23.54 13.01 -8.45
C ASP A 312 23.74 11.63 -7.84
N SER A 313 22.92 11.32 -6.84
CA SER A 313 23.04 10.06 -6.08
C SER A 313 22.62 8.83 -6.89
N ASP A 314 21.87 9.00 -7.98
CA ASP A 314 21.54 7.92 -8.91
C ASP A 314 22.78 7.43 -9.65
N LYS A 315 23.62 8.36 -10.05
CA LYS A 315 24.84 8.09 -10.81
C LYS A 315 26.03 7.66 -9.94
N PHE A 316 26.24 8.31 -8.80
CA PHE A 316 27.45 8.15 -8.00
C PHE A 316 27.24 7.46 -6.65
N GLY A 317 25.99 7.31 -6.18
CA GLY A 317 25.68 6.80 -4.84
C GLY A 317 26.01 7.80 -3.72
N TYR A 318 25.52 7.53 -2.50
CA TYR A 318 25.73 8.40 -1.33
C TYR A 318 27.18 8.39 -0.82
N GLU A 319 27.85 7.24 -0.92
CA GLU A 319 29.26 7.09 -0.44
C GLU A 319 30.23 8.00 -1.18
N TYR A 320 30.00 8.23 -2.47
CA TYR A 320 30.81 9.18 -3.27
C TYR A 320 30.81 10.59 -2.67
N TYR A 321 29.70 10.98 -2.05
CA TYR A 321 29.52 12.29 -1.40
C TYR A 321 29.92 12.30 0.08
N GLY A 322 30.53 11.21 0.58
CA GLY A 322 30.97 11.08 1.98
C GLY A 322 29.83 11.05 2.99
N CYS A 323 28.65 10.55 2.60
CA CYS A 323 27.47 10.47 3.45
C CYS A 323 26.71 9.14 3.24
N ASN A 324 25.75 8.88 4.11
CA ASN A 324 24.78 7.80 3.94
C ASN A 324 23.37 8.39 3.73
N SER A 325 22.38 7.55 3.45
CA SER A 325 20.99 7.99 3.20
C SER A 325 20.33 8.67 4.40
N ALA A 326 20.77 8.41 5.63
CA ALA A 326 20.24 9.04 6.85
C ALA A 326 20.79 10.45 7.06
N ASP A 327 22.09 10.67 6.82
CA ASP A 327 22.73 11.99 6.92
C ASP A 327 22.24 12.92 5.80
N GLY A 328 22.12 12.37 4.59
CA GLY A 328 21.64 13.08 3.41
C GLY A 328 22.70 14.01 2.80
N LEU A 329 22.33 14.66 1.70
CA LEU A 329 23.23 15.37 0.79
C LEU A 329 23.31 16.89 1.06
N SER A 330 22.66 17.41 2.11
CA SER A 330 22.56 18.85 2.35
C SER A 330 23.91 19.52 2.46
N LYS A 331 24.87 18.91 3.19
CA LYS A 331 26.21 19.45 3.39
C LYS A 331 26.98 19.58 2.08
N TYR A 332 26.90 18.56 1.23
CA TYR A 332 27.54 18.58 -0.09
C TYR A 332 26.93 19.65 -1.00
N ASN A 333 25.59 19.75 -1.02
CA ASN A 333 24.87 20.65 -1.91
C ASN A 333 24.84 22.11 -1.46
N THR A 334 25.30 22.47 -0.26
CA THR A 334 25.14 23.81 0.31
C THR A 334 25.65 24.91 -0.60
N ASP A 335 26.88 24.81 -1.10
CA ASP A 335 27.51 25.87 -1.92
C ASP A 335 26.90 25.95 -3.32
N GLY A 336 26.67 24.81 -3.96
CA GLY A 336 26.02 24.76 -5.28
C GLY A 336 24.59 25.29 -5.24
N HIS A 337 23.83 24.87 -4.23
CA HIS A 337 22.47 25.32 -4.01
C HIS A 337 22.40 26.84 -3.70
N LEU A 338 23.33 27.37 -2.92
CA LEU A 338 23.38 28.81 -2.64
C LEU A 338 23.60 29.62 -3.94
N ARG A 339 24.57 29.24 -4.75
CA ARG A 339 24.84 29.88 -6.06
C ARG A 339 23.62 29.78 -6.99
N LEU A 340 23.02 28.59 -7.13
CA LEU A 340 21.81 28.41 -7.93
C LEU A 340 20.67 29.33 -7.46
N ARG A 341 20.47 29.43 -6.14
CA ARG A 341 19.42 30.29 -5.54
C ARG A 341 19.67 31.75 -5.79
N GLU A 342 20.93 32.21 -5.67
CA GLU A 342 21.30 33.60 -5.93
C GLU A 342 21.10 33.99 -7.40
N ASP A 343 21.49 33.10 -8.32
CA ASP A 343 21.32 33.33 -9.75
C ASP A 343 19.87 33.26 -10.18
N PHE A 344 19.10 32.30 -9.64
CA PHE A 344 17.65 32.22 -9.82
C PHE A 344 16.94 33.49 -9.39
N ASN A 345 17.29 34.06 -8.23
CA ASN A 345 16.66 35.26 -7.72
C ASN A 345 17.00 36.54 -8.56
N LYS A 346 18.01 36.47 -9.45
CA LYS A 346 18.32 37.53 -10.41
C LYS A 346 17.63 37.36 -11.77
N MET A 347 17.02 36.18 -12.03
CA MET A 347 16.34 35.91 -13.30
C MET A 347 15.12 36.84 -13.46
N GLN A 348 15.08 37.56 -14.59
CA GLN A 348 13.97 38.48 -14.89
C GLN A 348 12.93 37.84 -15.82
N ASN A 349 13.38 36.96 -16.71
CA ASN A 349 12.51 36.30 -17.68
C ASN A 349 11.91 35.00 -17.09
N LYS A 350 10.58 34.95 -16.98
CA LYS A 350 9.85 33.82 -16.43
C LYS A 350 9.38 32.89 -17.55
N ASP A 351 10.33 32.39 -18.33
CA ASP A 351 10.12 31.37 -19.37
C ASP A 351 10.18 29.92 -18.84
N TYR A 352 10.17 28.94 -19.72
CA TYR A 352 10.28 27.53 -19.34
C TYR A 352 11.58 27.23 -18.57
N GLY A 353 12.70 27.87 -18.96
CA GLY A 353 13.99 27.74 -18.27
C GLY A 353 13.90 28.20 -16.81
N TYR A 354 13.22 29.30 -16.55
CA TYR A 354 12.96 29.78 -15.18
C TYR A 354 12.24 28.73 -14.32
N TYR A 355 11.16 28.13 -14.84
CA TYR A 355 10.36 27.16 -14.05
C TYR A 355 11.08 25.82 -13.87
N ILE A 356 11.91 25.40 -14.83
CA ILE A 356 12.76 24.22 -14.65
C ILE A 356 13.87 24.48 -13.63
N THR A 357 14.49 25.66 -13.67
CA THR A 357 15.48 26.07 -12.66
C THR A 357 14.86 26.14 -11.26
N LEU A 358 13.65 26.68 -11.14
CA LEU A 358 12.89 26.68 -9.89
C LEU A 358 12.59 25.25 -9.43
N TYR A 359 12.20 24.34 -10.32
CA TYR A 359 11.95 22.97 -9.99
C TYR A 359 13.20 22.27 -9.42
N VAL A 360 14.35 22.44 -10.07
CA VAL A 360 15.64 21.91 -9.55
C VAL A 360 15.92 22.49 -8.17
N LEU A 361 15.77 23.81 -8.01
CA LEU A 361 15.99 24.47 -6.74
C LEU A 361 15.10 23.91 -5.63
N ILE A 362 13.81 23.67 -5.91
CA ILE A 362 12.85 23.05 -4.97
C ILE A 362 13.32 21.64 -4.60
N VAL A 363 13.70 20.81 -5.56
CA VAL A 363 14.12 19.42 -5.33
C VAL A 363 15.35 19.34 -4.41
N TYR A 364 16.28 20.29 -4.54
CA TYR A 364 17.48 20.34 -3.70
C TYR A 364 17.30 21.17 -2.42
N SER A 365 16.11 21.73 -2.17
CA SER A 365 15.83 22.53 -0.97
C SER A 365 15.26 21.70 0.18
N PHE A 366 15.33 22.27 1.38
CA PHE A 366 14.82 21.68 2.61
C PHE A 366 13.33 21.31 2.47
N ASN A 367 13.04 20.04 2.72
CA ASN A 367 11.70 19.41 2.57
C ASN A 367 11.06 19.56 1.18
N ASN A 368 11.80 19.95 0.16
CA ASN A 368 11.31 20.17 -1.22
C ASN A 368 10.10 21.15 -1.28
N GLN A 369 10.10 22.18 -0.43
CA GLN A 369 9.01 23.13 -0.32
C GLN A 369 9.19 24.29 -1.29
N ILE A 370 8.07 24.95 -1.62
CA ILE A 370 8.04 26.21 -2.37
C ILE A 370 7.90 27.34 -1.33
N ARG A 371 8.93 28.17 -1.19
CA ARG A 371 8.88 29.30 -0.26
C ARG A 371 9.66 30.51 -0.79
N PHE A 372 8.96 31.63 -0.83
CA PHE A 372 9.50 32.93 -1.18
C PHE A 372 9.39 33.90 0.01
N ASN A 373 10.34 34.79 0.15
CA ASN A 373 10.27 35.87 1.14
C ASN A 373 9.34 37.03 0.66
N ARG A 374 9.14 38.02 1.48
CA ARG A 374 8.29 39.19 1.15
C ARG A 374 8.78 40.01 -0.06
N ARG A 375 10.03 39.82 -0.51
CA ARG A 375 10.58 40.45 -1.70
C ARG A 375 10.37 39.62 -2.96
N GLY A 376 9.72 38.47 -2.85
CA GLY A 376 9.54 37.54 -3.96
C GLY A 376 10.78 36.70 -4.27
N GLU A 377 11.78 36.62 -3.37
CA GLU A 377 12.99 35.86 -3.55
C GLU A 377 12.85 34.46 -2.92
N PHE A 378 13.29 33.40 -3.62
CA PHE A 378 13.37 32.07 -3.08
C PHE A 378 14.39 32.01 -1.92
N ASN A 379 14.02 31.45 -0.76
CA ASN A 379 14.82 31.60 0.45
C ASN A 379 15.01 30.32 1.29
N LEU A 380 14.74 29.13 0.73
CA LEU A 380 15.01 27.87 1.44
C LEU A 380 16.51 27.50 1.39
N PRO A 381 17.04 26.84 2.44
CA PRO A 381 18.38 26.27 2.44
C PRO A 381 18.40 24.93 1.70
N ALA A 382 19.63 24.41 1.44
CA ALA A 382 19.85 23.08 0.87
C ALA A 382 19.19 21.99 1.72
N GLY A 383 18.57 21.02 1.06
CA GLY A 383 17.88 19.87 1.64
C GLY A 383 18.73 18.61 1.61
N LYS A 384 18.21 17.54 2.22
CA LYS A 384 18.88 16.23 2.34
C LYS A 384 18.81 15.38 1.07
N ARG A 385 18.00 15.74 0.09
CA ARG A 385 17.69 14.95 -1.11
C ARG A 385 18.19 15.61 -2.38
N ASP A 386 18.24 14.84 -3.46
CA ASP A 386 18.61 15.28 -4.80
C ASP A 386 17.63 14.79 -5.86
N PHE A 387 17.90 15.08 -7.12
CA PHE A 387 17.12 14.62 -8.27
C PHE A 387 17.53 13.19 -8.65
N ASN A 388 17.24 12.24 -7.74
CA ASN A 388 17.56 10.83 -7.92
C ASN A 388 16.59 10.12 -8.90
N ARG A 389 16.88 8.84 -9.19
CA ARG A 389 16.10 8.00 -10.08
C ARG A 389 14.59 8.04 -9.80
N LYS A 390 14.19 7.96 -8.53
CA LYS A 390 12.78 8.00 -8.15
C LYS A 390 12.11 9.34 -8.48
N MET A 391 12.82 10.46 -8.31
CA MET A 391 12.32 11.79 -8.71
C MET A 391 12.21 11.91 -10.22
N ARG A 392 13.17 11.37 -10.95
CA ARG A 392 13.17 11.32 -12.42
C ARG A 392 11.99 10.50 -12.96
N GLU A 393 11.72 9.32 -12.38
CA GLU A 393 10.58 8.47 -12.74
C GLU A 393 9.23 9.18 -12.47
N LYS A 394 9.07 9.85 -11.32
CA LYS A 394 7.86 10.62 -11.00
C LYS A 394 7.62 11.76 -11.99
N LEU A 395 8.64 12.55 -12.26
CA LEU A 395 8.53 13.66 -13.22
C LEU A 395 8.20 13.14 -14.61
N SER A 396 8.85 12.06 -15.05
CA SER A 396 8.60 11.43 -16.35
C SER A 396 7.14 10.99 -16.49
N ALA A 397 6.63 10.22 -15.53
CA ALA A 397 5.25 9.74 -15.55
C ALA A 397 4.23 10.89 -15.49
N PHE A 398 4.53 11.93 -14.72
CA PHE A 398 3.68 13.12 -14.61
C PHE A 398 3.61 13.91 -15.93
N ILE A 399 4.76 14.15 -16.58
CA ILE A 399 4.83 14.79 -17.90
C ILE A 399 4.06 13.97 -18.95
N ASP A 400 4.27 12.65 -19.01
CA ASP A 400 3.59 11.77 -19.96
C ASP A 400 2.07 11.85 -19.81
N ARG A 401 1.58 11.86 -18.57
CA ARG A 401 0.14 11.99 -18.30
C ARG A 401 -0.38 13.36 -18.69
N LEU A 402 0.30 14.46 -18.33
CA LEU A 402 -0.10 15.80 -18.72
C LEU A 402 -0.19 15.98 -20.25
N LYS A 403 0.69 15.32 -21.00
CA LYS A 403 0.69 15.37 -22.47
C LYS A 403 -0.38 14.48 -23.11
N SER A 404 -0.88 13.48 -22.41
CA SER A 404 -1.85 12.51 -22.93
C SER A 404 -3.31 12.94 -22.83
N GLY A 405 -3.62 14.04 -22.11
CA GLY A 405 -4.99 14.48 -21.86
C GLY A 405 -5.22 15.99 -22.01
N ASP A 406 -6.47 16.39 -21.89
CA ASP A 406 -6.87 17.81 -21.89
C ASP A 406 -6.79 18.38 -20.47
N TYR A 407 -5.61 18.85 -20.10
CA TYR A 407 -5.33 19.47 -18.82
C TYR A 407 -5.17 20.97 -18.99
N THR A 408 -5.93 21.74 -18.21
CA THR A 408 -5.85 23.21 -18.12
C THR A 408 -5.38 23.63 -16.73
N PHE A 409 -4.77 24.80 -16.64
CA PHE A 409 -4.16 25.27 -15.40
C PHE A 409 -4.57 26.73 -15.14
N GLU A 410 -5.14 26.99 -13.98
CA GLU A 410 -5.52 28.32 -13.54
C GLU A 410 -4.90 28.66 -12.19
N SER A 411 -4.91 29.94 -11.85
CA SER A 411 -4.42 30.41 -10.55
C SER A 411 -5.36 31.48 -9.98
N ASN A 412 -6.61 31.05 -9.83
CA ASN A 412 -7.67 31.90 -9.32
C ASN A 412 -7.96 31.61 -7.85
N ASP A 413 -8.37 32.61 -7.10
CA ASP A 413 -9.06 32.39 -5.84
C ASP A 413 -10.34 31.58 -6.12
N PHE A 414 -10.71 30.64 -5.23
CA PHE A 414 -11.90 29.81 -5.43
C PHE A 414 -13.20 30.63 -5.58
N ARG A 415 -13.21 31.87 -5.08
CA ARG A 415 -14.34 32.80 -5.19
C ARG A 415 -14.48 33.44 -6.56
N GLU A 416 -13.39 33.41 -7.35
CA GLU A 416 -13.29 34.06 -8.65
C GLU A 416 -13.29 33.10 -9.82
N ILE A 417 -13.39 31.77 -9.53
CA ILE A 417 -13.40 30.77 -10.58
C ILE A 417 -14.67 30.86 -11.41
N SER A 418 -14.53 30.79 -12.74
CA SER A 418 -15.70 30.78 -13.64
C SER A 418 -16.33 29.40 -13.61
N ASP A 419 -17.56 29.32 -13.11
CA ASP A 419 -18.34 28.08 -12.96
C ASP A 419 -19.67 28.10 -13.73
N GLU A 420 -19.87 29.11 -14.61
CA GLU A 420 -21.12 29.33 -15.35
C GLU A 420 -21.49 28.15 -16.26
N ASP A 421 -20.49 27.56 -16.90
CA ASP A 421 -20.66 26.42 -17.84
C ASP A 421 -20.69 25.04 -17.13
N TRP A 422 -20.60 25.00 -15.80
CA TRP A 422 -20.61 23.73 -15.06
C TRP A 422 -22.01 23.13 -15.00
N ASN A 423 -22.07 21.81 -15.10
CA ASN A 423 -23.31 21.03 -15.16
C ASN A 423 -23.23 19.77 -14.27
N ASP A 424 -24.24 18.92 -14.31
CA ASP A 424 -24.36 17.68 -13.52
C ASP A 424 -23.26 16.63 -13.81
N LYS A 425 -22.51 16.75 -14.91
CA LYS A 425 -21.34 15.93 -15.24
C LYS A 425 -20.01 16.59 -14.85
N THR A 426 -20.05 17.81 -14.33
CA THR A 426 -18.90 18.43 -13.71
C THR A 426 -18.72 17.87 -12.29
N PHE A 427 -17.48 17.55 -11.95
CA PHE A 427 -17.15 17.07 -10.61
C PHE A 427 -16.02 17.93 -10.00
N VAL A 428 -16.29 18.51 -8.84
CA VAL A 428 -15.37 19.42 -8.17
C VAL A 428 -14.75 18.72 -6.96
N TYR A 429 -13.44 18.54 -6.99
CA TYR A 429 -12.68 18.08 -5.82
C TYR A 429 -12.09 19.28 -5.09
N VAL A 430 -12.26 19.30 -3.77
CA VAL A 430 -11.97 20.43 -2.91
C VAL A 430 -11.09 19.98 -1.75
N ASP A 431 -9.85 20.45 -1.69
CA ASP A 431 -8.87 20.14 -0.64
C ASP A 431 -8.21 21.42 -0.11
N PRO A 432 -8.98 22.24 0.63
CA PRO A 432 -8.49 23.54 1.12
C PRO A 432 -7.46 23.35 2.23
N PRO A 433 -6.70 24.39 2.60
CA PRO A 433 -5.93 24.38 3.84
C PRO A 433 -6.85 24.12 5.04
N TYR A 434 -6.47 23.18 5.91
CA TYR A 434 -7.32 22.77 7.02
C TYR A 434 -7.25 23.74 8.20
N LEU A 435 -8.36 24.33 8.60
CA LEU A 435 -8.48 25.35 9.64
C LEU A 435 -7.77 24.97 10.96
N ILE A 436 -7.87 23.71 11.37
CA ILE A 436 -7.35 23.21 12.66
C ILE A 436 -5.94 22.64 12.59
N THR A 437 -5.38 22.44 11.38
CA THR A 437 -4.05 21.84 11.19
C THR A 437 -3.05 22.80 10.55
N CYS A 438 -3.47 23.97 10.08
CA CYS A 438 -2.58 24.98 9.53
C CYS A 438 -1.52 25.33 10.58
N ALA A 439 -0.29 24.92 10.32
CA ALA A 439 0.85 25.44 11.05
C ALA A 439 1.01 26.92 10.69
N THR A 440 1.34 27.73 11.67
CA THR A 440 1.58 29.18 11.64
C THR A 440 2.60 29.69 10.59
N TYR A 441 2.95 28.89 9.59
CA TYR A 441 3.98 29.19 8.59
C TYR A 441 3.48 29.84 7.29
N ASN A 442 2.15 29.96 7.09
CA ASN A 442 1.57 30.70 5.95
C ASN A 442 1.06 32.05 6.42
N GLU A 443 1.98 32.93 6.84
CA GLU A 443 1.69 34.26 7.42
C GLU A 443 1.36 35.34 6.40
N GLN A 444 1.11 35.02 5.14
CA GLN A 444 0.56 35.98 4.19
C GLN A 444 -0.76 35.43 3.66
N ASP A 445 -1.88 35.94 4.18
CA ASP A 445 -3.26 35.56 3.85
C ASP A 445 -3.65 34.11 4.17
N GLY A 446 -3.30 33.65 5.39
CA GLY A 446 -3.58 32.27 5.86
C GLY A 446 -5.06 31.94 5.91
N TRP A 447 -5.41 30.66 5.64
CA TRP A 447 -6.76 30.13 5.77
C TRP A 447 -7.35 30.43 7.15
N ASN A 448 -8.55 31.02 7.19
CA ASN A 448 -9.20 31.47 8.40
C ASN A 448 -10.68 31.08 8.43
N GLU A 449 -11.38 31.38 9.52
CA GLU A 449 -12.79 31.03 9.70
C GLU A 449 -13.73 31.70 8.68
N GLU A 450 -13.38 32.88 8.17
CA GLU A 450 -14.17 33.58 7.18
C GLU A 450 -14.09 32.89 5.83
N LEU A 451 -12.87 32.57 5.38
CA LEU A 451 -12.66 31.79 4.17
C LEU A 451 -13.28 30.38 4.23
N GLU A 452 -13.20 29.72 5.40
CA GLU A 452 -13.88 28.44 5.61
C GLU A 452 -15.40 28.57 5.43
N LYS A 453 -16.02 29.60 6.01
CA LYS A 453 -17.45 29.87 5.85
C LYS A 453 -17.83 30.19 4.40
N GLU A 454 -17.02 30.99 3.71
CA GLU A 454 -17.25 31.32 2.30
C GLU A 454 -17.17 30.08 1.43
N LEU A 455 -16.19 29.19 1.68
CA LEU A 455 -16.07 27.93 0.96
C LEU A 455 -17.26 27.00 1.20
N LEU A 456 -17.70 26.82 2.45
CA LEU A 456 -18.86 26.00 2.78
C LEU A 456 -20.14 26.53 2.12
N ASN A 457 -20.32 27.84 2.09
CA ASN A 457 -21.43 28.49 1.37
C ASN A 457 -21.34 28.31 -0.15
N TYR A 458 -20.11 28.31 -0.71
CA TYR A 458 -19.90 28.03 -2.12
C TYR A 458 -20.28 26.59 -2.47
N LEU A 459 -19.93 25.61 -1.63
CA LEU A 459 -20.32 24.21 -1.81
C LEU A 459 -21.85 24.02 -1.71
N ASP A 460 -22.54 24.74 -0.83
CA ASP A 460 -23.99 24.72 -0.77
C ASP A 460 -24.61 25.24 -2.09
N LYS A 461 -24.05 26.31 -2.69
CA LYS A 461 -24.48 26.81 -4.01
C LYS A 461 -24.22 25.82 -5.14
N LEU A 462 -23.08 25.11 -5.14
CA LEU A 462 -22.81 24.06 -6.11
C LEU A 462 -23.84 22.93 -6.00
N ASN A 463 -24.15 22.52 -4.77
CA ASN A 463 -25.20 21.52 -4.51
C ASN A 463 -26.57 21.96 -5.03
N ASP A 464 -26.97 23.20 -4.79
CA ASP A 464 -28.28 23.72 -5.23
C ASP A 464 -28.39 23.81 -6.77
N ARG A 465 -27.24 23.87 -7.45
CA ARG A 465 -27.15 23.79 -8.94
C ARG A 465 -27.02 22.36 -9.46
N GLY A 466 -27.02 21.35 -8.57
CA GLY A 466 -26.85 19.94 -8.97
C GLY A 466 -25.42 19.57 -9.37
N ILE A 467 -24.42 20.42 -9.05
CA ILE A 467 -23.00 20.13 -9.33
C ILE A 467 -22.45 19.25 -8.23
N ARG A 468 -21.86 18.12 -8.62
CA ARG A 468 -21.28 17.17 -7.69
C ARG A 468 -19.93 17.63 -7.17
N PHE A 469 -19.71 17.43 -5.86
CA PHE A 469 -18.41 17.73 -5.25
C PHE A 469 -17.97 16.70 -4.23
N ALA A 470 -16.67 16.68 -3.95
CA ALA A 470 -16.08 15.98 -2.81
C ALA A 470 -15.11 16.91 -2.08
N LEU A 471 -15.38 17.17 -0.80
CA LEU A 471 -14.55 17.97 0.10
C LEU A 471 -13.70 17.05 0.97
N SER A 472 -12.37 17.12 0.85
CA SER A 472 -11.44 16.57 1.84
C SER A 472 -11.21 17.59 2.95
N ASN A 473 -11.33 17.17 4.20
CA ASN A 473 -11.05 18.04 5.36
C ASN A 473 -10.82 17.16 6.62
N VAL A 474 -10.53 17.81 7.74
CA VAL A 474 -10.32 17.19 9.05
C VAL A 474 -11.37 17.69 10.04
N LEU A 475 -12.16 16.76 10.63
CA LEU A 475 -13.14 17.11 11.65
C LEU A 475 -12.48 17.35 13.01
N GLN A 476 -11.53 16.50 13.37
CA GLN A 476 -10.81 16.58 14.63
C GLN A 476 -9.34 16.18 14.46
N SER A 477 -8.43 16.92 15.09
CA SER A 477 -7.01 16.58 15.15
C SER A 477 -6.37 17.07 16.44
N LYS A 478 -5.64 16.19 17.13
CA LYS A 478 -4.88 16.51 18.36
C LYS A 478 -5.70 17.27 19.42
N GLY A 479 -6.97 16.85 19.60
CA GLY A 479 -7.88 17.46 20.57
C GLY A 479 -8.49 18.80 20.14
N LYS A 480 -8.24 19.26 18.89
CA LYS A 480 -8.91 20.43 18.29
C LYS A 480 -10.01 19.95 17.36
N GLU A 481 -11.17 20.58 17.40
CA GLU A 481 -12.31 20.32 16.53
C GLU A 481 -12.52 21.46 15.53
N ASN A 482 -12.83 21.13 14.28
CA ASN A 482 -13.32 22.09 13.30
C ASN A 482 -14.83 22.31 13.51
N LYS A 483 -15.18 23.20 14.44
CA LYS A 483 -16.59 23.44 14.81
C LYS A 483 -17.41 23.94 13.63
N LEU A 484 -16.85 24.80 12.77
CA LEU A 484 -17.57 25.31 11.59
C LEU A 484 -17.96 24.19 10.64
N LEU A 485 -17.03 23.28 10.35
CA LEU A 485 -17.29 22.13 9.50
C LEU A 485 -18.28 21.15 10.14
N LEU A 486 -18.13 20.88 11.43
CA LEU A 486 -19.06 20.03 12.17
C LEU A 486 -20.48 20.60 12.18
N ASP A 487 -20.65 21.89 12.44
CA ASP A 487 -21.95 22.57 12.41
C ASP A 487 -22.57 22.57 11.00
N TRP A 488 -21.74 22.74 9.95
CA TRP A 488 -22.19 22.68 8.57
C TRP A 488 -22.65 21.26 8.18
N VAL A 489 -21.89 20.23 8.52
CA VAL A 489 -22.29 18.82 8.31
C VAL A 489 -23.60 18.51 9.04
N ASN A 490 -23.72 18.91 10.31
CA ASN A 490 -24.91 18.66 11.13
C ASN A 490 -26.16 19.35 10.57
N ARG A 491 -26.04 20.57 10.07
CA ARG A 491 -27.17 21.30 9.44
C ARG A 491 -27.60 20.67 8.11
N ASN A 492 -26.71 19.93 7.46
CA ASN A 492 -26.93 19.33 6.15
C ASN A 492 -27.07 17.79 6.23
N ILE A 493 -27.45 17.25 7.40
CA ILE A 493 -27.74 15.81 7.55
C ILE A 493 -28.77 15.38 6.52
N GLY A 494 -28.45 14.33 5.74
CA GLY A 494 -29.29 13.81 4.66
C GLY A 494 -29.02 14.45 3.28
N LYS A 495 -28.34 15.61 3.21
CA LYS A 495 -27.82 16.15 1.95
C LYS A 495 -26.41 15.67 1.63
N TYR A 496 -25.54 15.63 2.65
CA TYR A 496 -24.13 15.29 2.49
C TYR A 496 -23.79 14.00 3.23
N ARG A 497 -22.96 13.19 2.59
CA ARG A 497 -22.44 11.94 3.16
C ARG A 497 -21.01 12.14 3.62
N VAL A 498 -20.71 11.82 4.87
CA VAL A 498 -19.35 11.87 5.44
C VAL A 498 -18.74 10.48 5.38
N ILE A 499 -17.55 10.40 4.78
CA ILE A 499 -16.77 9.18 4.62
C ILE A 499 -15.47 9.38 5.40
N TYR A 500 -15.23 8.55 6.41
CA TYR A 500 -14.00 8.59 7.20
C TYR A 500 -12.88 7.88 6.45
N LEU A 501 -11.70 8.51 6.39
CA LEU A 501 -10.51 8.01 5.73
C LEU A 501 -9.49 7.55 6.78
N ASP A 502 -8.90 6.38 6.56
CA ASP A 502 -7.85 5.85 7.43
C ASP A 502 -6.50 6.46 7.08
N TYR A 503 -6.09 7.48 7.80
CA TYR A 503 -4.78 8.10 7.63
C TYR A 503 -4.11 8.39 8.96
N THR A 504 -2.90 7.86 9.12
CA THR A 504 -2.03 8.20 10.25
C THR A 504 -0.96 9.19 9.78
N TYR A 505 -1.04 10.43 10.21
CA TYR A 505 0.01 11.42 9.98
C TYR A 505 1.27 11.02 10.73
N SER A 506 2.26 10.45 10.01
CA SER A 506 3.61 10.31 10.55
C SER A 506 4.25 11.71 10.58
N ASN A 507 4.25 12.34 11.74
CA ASN A 507 4.94 13.62 11.93
C ASN A 507 6.44 13.45 11.71
N SER A 508 7.00 14.25 10.80
CA SER A 508 8.45 14.45 10.62
C SER A 508 9.14 15.18 11.79
N ASN A 509 8.40 15.56 12.82
CA ASN A 509 8.95 16.18 14.01
C ASN A 509 9.32 15.13 15.07
N TYR A 510 10.61 14.90 15.21
CA TYR A 510 11.25 13.97 16.18
C TYR A 510 10.96 14.27 17.67
N HIS A 511 10.25 15.35 17.98
CA HIS A 511 10.08 15.85 19.36
C HIS A 511 8.70 15.68 19.98
N THR A 512 7.72 15.09 19.29
CA THR A 512 6.40 14.85 19.91
C THR A 512 6.32 13.46 20.54
N LYS A 513 6.24 13.45 21.87
CA LYS A 513 6.12 12.24 22.72
C LYS A 513 4.73 11.57 22.66
N ASP A 514 3.74 12.20 22.05
CA ASP A 514 2.36 11.68 22.03
C ASP A 514 2.00 11.15 20.64
N ARG A 515 1.98 9.82 20.50
CA ARG A 515 1.65 9.08 19.27
C ARG A 515 0.18 8.61 19.21
N THR A 516 -0.65 9.00 20.18
CA THR A 516 -2.01 8.47 20.38
C THR A 516 -3.12 9.42 19.93
N SER A 517 -2.80 10.63 19.47
CA SER A 517 -3.83 11.58 19.03
C SER A 517 -4.39 11.20 17.66
N LYS A 518 -5.61 10.70 17.66
CA LYS A 518 -6.39 10.36 16.46
C LYS A 518 -6.70 11.63 15.65
N THR A 519 -6.53 11.56 14.35
CA THR A 519 -6.99 12.59 13.40
C THR A 519 -8.12 11.99 12.58
N ASP A 520 -9.27 12.63 12.56
CA ASP A 520 -10.44 12.21 11.78
C ASP A 520 -10.41 12.94 10.43
N GLU A 521 -9.72 12.34 9.45
CA GLU A 521 -9.73 12.81 8.06
C GLU A 521 -10.99 12.29 7.37
N VAL A 522 -11.67 13.16 6.63
CA VAL A 522 -12.96 12.83 6.00
C VAL A 522 -13.02 13.29 4.55
N LEU A 523 -13.82 12.56 3.77
CA LEU A 523 -14.30 12.99 2.46
C LEU A 523 -15.81 13.23 2.56
N ILE A 524 -16.27 14.46 2.32
CA ILE A 524 -17.67 14.85 2.36
C ILE A 524 -18.17 15.03 0.94
N VAL A 525 -19.25 14.33 0.57
CA VAL A 525 -19.80 14.31 -0.77
C VAL A 525 -21.29 14.62 -0.78
N ASN A 526 -21.79 15.20 -1.89
CA ASN A 526 -23.20 15.60 -2.07
C ASN A 526 -23.99 14.69 -3.01
N TYR A 527 -23.52 13.44 -3.25
CA TYR A 527 -24.16 12.47 -4.15
C TYR A 527 -24.21 11.07 -3.53
#